data_acf5a07edd2720d0481237f359d3828a
#
_entry.id   acf5a07edd2720d0481237f359d3828a
#
_cell.length_a   1.000
_cell.length_b   1.000
_cell.length_c   1.000
_cell.angle_alpha   90.00
_cell.angle_beta   90.00
_cell.angle_gamma   90.00
#
_symmetry.space_group_name_H-M   'P 1'
#
loop_
_entity.id
_entity.type
_entity.pdbx_description
1 polymer ?
#
loop_
_entity_poly.entity_id
_entity_poly.type
_entity_poly.pdbx_seq_one_letter_code
_entity_poly.pdbx_strand_id
1 'polypeptide(L)'
;GKTRLVRTFAEVTDLSFGRIQFTPDLMPADVTGTTVFLESGGNSSFEFQRGPVFCNVLLADEINRATPKTQSALLEAMQEYSVTASGTRYELSQPFMVLATQNPLEMEGTYPLPEAQLDRFLFKVLIERPNAATLERILYTTTTNSEPKLEPMFKLNEMTALQRLLRAVPIANSAISYIVRLTEATHAHPLVRLGTSPRGAQAITLAAKGYALAAGRPNVELEDIRRAAYPSLRHRLLLSFEA
;
A
#
# COMPACT_ATOMS: atom_id res chain seq x y z
N GLY A 1 7.32 12.83 9.40
CA GLY A 1 6.84 12.62 8.05
C GLY A 1 6.21 11.25 7.82
N LYS A 2 6.23 10.81 6.57
CA LYS A 2 5.60 9.56 6.08
C LYS A 2 6.02 8.33 6.90
N THR A 3 7.32 8.16 7.11
CA THR A 3 7.90 7.02 7.87
C THR A 3 7.36 6.94 9.30
N ARG A 4 7.27 8.09 10.00
CA ARG A 4 6.74 8.13 11.38
C ARG A 4 5.28 7.69 11.41
N LEU A 5 4.46 8.17 10.45
CA LEU A 5 3.05 7.79 10.37
C LEU A 5 2.86 6.27 10.21
N VAL A 6 3.63 5.66 9.29
CA VAL A 6 3.52 4.21 9.01
C VAL A 6 4.01 3.38 10.19
N ARG A 7 5.14 3.78 10.82
CA ARG A 7 5.65 3.12 12.02
C ARG A 7 4.64 3.22 13.17
N THR A 8 4.12 4.42 13.45
CA THR A 8 3.08 4.65 14.46
C THR A 8 1.84 3.78 14.21
N PHE A 9 1.41 3.67 12.95
CA PHE A 9 0.28 2.80 12.60
C PHE A 9 0.58 1.34 12.96
N ALA A 10 1.76 0.83 12.63
CA ALA A 10 2.14 -0.54 12.97
C ALA A 10 2.21 -0.75 14.50
N GLU A 11 2.79 0.20 15.24
CA GLU A 11 2.87 0.15 16.71
C GLU A 11 1.48 0.12 17.36
N VAL A 12 0.57 1.00 16.94
CA VAL A 12 -0.80 1.08 17.50
C VAL A 12 -1.64 -0.15 17.16
N THR A 13 -1.34 -0.85 16.07
CA THR A 13 -2.06 -2.06 15.62
C THR A 13 -1.37 -3.37 15.99
N ASP A 14 -0.29 -3.33 16.77
CA ASP A 14 0.52 -4.50 17.17
C ASP A 14 0.96 -5.34 15.95
N LEU A 15 1.33 -4.64 14.87
CA LEU A 15 1.78 -5.25 13.62
C LEU A 15 3.28 -5.07 13.44
N SER A 16 3.96 -6.09 12.93
CA SER A 16 5.38 -5.99 12.61
C SER A 16 5.62 -4.98 11.48
N PHE A 17 6.65 -4.13 11.65
CA PHE A 17 7.00 -3.06 10.72
C PHE A 17 8.32 -3.37 10.02
N GLY A 18 8.33 -3.25 8.69
CA GLY A 18 9.51 -3.27 7.84
C GLY A 18 9.67 -1.98 7.04
N ARG A 19 10.90 -1.60 6.73
CA ARG A 19 11.18 -0.49 5.83
C ARG A 19 12.27 -0.87 4.83
N ILE A 20 12.03 -0.55 3.58
CA ILE A 20 13.02 -0.65 2.51
C ILE A 20 13.18 0.76 1.90
N GLN A 21 14.42 1.26 1.88
CA GLN A 21 14.79 2.43 1.09
C GLN A 21 15.23 1.92 -0.28
N PHE A 22 14.46 2.21 -1.31
CA PHE A 22 14.78 1.78 -2.67
C PHE A 22 15.89 2.64 -3.27
N THR A 23 16.89 1.98 -3.86
CA THR A 23 18.03 2.58 -4.54
C THR A 23 18.26 1.85 -5.87
N PRO A 24 18.99 2.44 -6.85
CA PRO A 24 19.22 1.81 -8.15
C PRO A 24 19.98 0.48 -8.09
N ASP A 25 20.79 0.28 -7.08
CA ASP A 25 21.61 -0.90 -6.84
C ASP A 25 20.89 -2.00 -6.04
N LEU A 26 19.70 -1.70 -5.48
CA LEU A 26 18.92 -2.67 -4.70
C LEU A 26 18.47 -3.86 -5.57
N MET A 27 18.79 -5.06 -5.12
CA MET A 27 18.44 -6.31 -5.81
C MET A 27 17.12 -6.89 -5.31
N PRO A 28 16.42 -7.73 -6.09
CA PRO A 28 15.24 -8.44 -5.63
C PRO A 28 15.44 -9.23 -4.33
N ALA A 29 16.61 -9.85 -4.17
CA ALA A 29 16.97 -10.62 -2.99
C ALA A 29 17.05 -9.77 -1.71
N ASP A 30 17.39 -8.47 -1.84
CA ASP A 30 17.41 -7.53 -0.71
C ASP A 30 15.99 -7.22 -0.19
N VAL A 31 14.99 -7.40 -1.04
CA VAL A 31 13.57 -7.23 -0.70
C VAL A 31 12.99 -8.53 -0.14
N THR A 32 13.18 -9.64 -0.86
CA THR A 32 12.50 -10.92 -0.60
C THR A 32 13.29 -11.83 0.33
N GLY A 33 14.60 -11.66 0.42
CA GLY A 33 15.50 -12.56 1.10
C GLY A 33 16.26 -13.46 0.14
N THR A 34 17.25 -14.16 0.67
CA THR A 34 18.15 -15.00 -0.10
C THR A 34 18.44 -16.31 0.63
N THR A 35 18.80 -17.34 -0.13
CA THR A 35 19.28 -18.60 0.45
C THR A 35 20.78 -18.50 0.63
N VAL A 36 21.23 -18.68 1.86
CA VAL A 36 22.64 -18.67 2.24
C VAL A 36 23.13 -20.09 2.54
N PHE A 37 24.37 -20.34 2.22
CA PHE A 37 25.03 -21.57 2.59
C PHE A 37 25.69 -21.39 3.96
N LEU A 38 25.29 -22.21 4.91
CA LEU A 38 25.83 -22.20 6.27
C LEU A 38 26.67 -23.46 6.50
N GLU A 39 27.88 -23.26 6.99
CA GLU A 39 28.74 -24.32 7.42
C GLU A 39 28.98 -24.19 8.94
N SER A 40 28.50 -25.15 9.71
CA SER A 40 28.64 -25.15 11.17
C SER A 40 28.99 -26.56 11.66
N GLY A 41 30.13 -26.71 12.33
CA GLY A 41 30.51 -27.94 12.98
C GLY A 41 30.65 -29.15 12.07
N GLY A 42 31.02 -28.96 10.79
CA GLY A 42 31.16 -30.04 9.79
C GLY A 42 29.88 -30.43 9.07
N ASN A 43 28.76 -29.78 9.39
CA ASN A 43 27.50 -29.89 8.64
C ASN A 43 27.28 -28.66 7.79
N SER A 44 26.96 -28.88 6.52
CA SER A 44 26.63 -27.80 5.56
C SER A 44 25.14 -27.85 5.26
N SER A 45 24.47 -26.69 5.34
CA SER A 45 23.06 -26.56 5.02
C SER A 45 22.77 -25.26 4.27
N PHE A 46 21.73 -25.30 3.44
CA PHE A 46 21.17 -24.10 2.83
C PHE A 46 20.03 -23.60 3.71
N GLU A 47 20.08 -22.33 4.11
CA GLU A 47 19.04 -21.71 4.91
C GLU A 47 18.52 -20.45 4.21
N PHE A 48 17.20 -20.30 4.16
CA PHE A 48 16.57 -19.09 3.63
C PHE A 48 16.56 -18.00 4.68
N GLN A 49 17.35 -16.94 4.44
CA GLN A 49 17.29 -15.71 5.21
C GLN A 49 16.17 -14.82 4.68
N ARG A 50 15.16 -14.60 5.52
CA ARG A 50 14.00 -13.77 5.18
C ARG A 50 14.40 -12.32 4.97
N GLY A 51 13.92 -11.73 3.87
CA GLY A 51 14.08 -10.30 3.60
C GLY A 51 13.07 -9.42 4.37
N PRO A 52 13.20 -8.10 4.28
CA PRO A 52 12.34 -7.14 4.99
C PRO A 52 10.86 -7.19 4.58
N VAL A 53 10.50 -7.85 3.47
CA VAL A 53 9.11 -8.07 3.07
C VAL A 53 8.35 -8.97 4.05
N PHE A 54 9.06 -9.76 4.89
CA PHE A 54 8.43 -10.62 5.88
C PHE A 54 8.02 -9.83 7.14
N CYS A 55 7.06 -8.93 6.95
CA CYS A 55 6.44 -8.14 8.00
C CYS A 55 4.95 -7.95 7.68
N ASN A 56 4.19 -7.35 8.59
CA ASN A 56 2.77 -7.02 8.35
C ASN A 56 2.60 -5.68 7.63
N VAL A 57 3.40 -4.68 7.99
CA VAL A 57 3.35 -3.33 7.44
C VAL A 57 4.71 -2.98 6.87
N LEU A 58 4.80 -2.90 5.56
CA LEU A 58 6.03 -2.56 4.86
C LEU A 58 5.96 -1.13 4.32
N LEU A 59 6.94 -0.31 4.64
CA LEU A 59 7.19 0.97 3.97
C LEU A 59 8.23 0.77 2.87
N ALA A 60 7.81 0.84 1.63
CA ALA A 60 8.64 0.86 0.43
C ALA A 60 8.93 2.32 0.06
N ASP A 61 10.06 2.86 0.55
CA ASP A 61 10.38 4.28 0.41
C ASP A 61 11.11 4.52 -0.91
N GLU A 62 10.60 5.47 -1.72
CA GLU A 62 11.12 5.83 -3.05
C GLU A 62 11.19 4.65 -4.04
N ILE A 63 10.11 3.89 -4.15
CA ILE A 63 10.03 2.68 -4.98
C ILE A 63 10.45 2.90 -6.45
N ASN A 64 10.26 4.12 -6.97
CA ASN A 64 10.63 4.50 -8.33
C ASN A 64 12.15 4.64 -8.55
N ARG A 65 12.99 4.56 -7.51
CA ARG A 65 14.46 4.55 -7.66
C ARG A 65 15.03 3.18 -7.98
N ALA A 66 14.33 2.11 -7.61
CA ALA A 66 14.80 0.76 -7.91
C ALA A 66 14.51 0.34 -9.35
N THR A 67 15.30 -0.59 -9.85
CA THR A 67 15.09 -1.20 -11.17
C THR A 67 13.74 -1.88 -11.29
N PRO A 68 13.16 -2.02 -12.50
CA PRO A 68 11.90 -2.71 -12.72
C PRO A 68 11.86 -4.14 -12.19
N LYS A 69 13.01 -4.83 -12.18
CA LYS A 69 13.15 -6.19 -11.65
C LYS A 69 12.90 -6.22 -10.15
N THR A 70 13.48 -5.29 -9.40
CA THR A 70 13.32 -5.17 -7.95
C THR A 70 11.91 -4.71 -7.58
N GLN A 71 11.34 -3.76 -8.33
CA GLN A 71 9.93 -3.35 -8.18
C GLN A 71 8.99 -4.55 -8.37
N SER A 72 9.22 -5.37 -9.40
CA SER A 72 8.39 -6.53 -9.71
C SER A 72 8.40 -7.57 -8.59
N ALA A 73 9.53 -7.78 -7.92
CA ALA A 73 9.62 -8.71 -6.79
C ALA A 73 8.74 -8.30 -5.61
N LEU A 74 8.70 -6.99 -5.28
CA LEU A 74 7.78 -6.48 -4.26
C LEU A 74 6.32 -6.61 -4.69
N LEU A 75 6.01 -6.27 -5.94
CA LEU A 75 4.64 -6.30 -6.45
C LEU A 75 4.09 -7.74 -6.58
N GLU A 76 4.95 -8.72 -6.83
CA GLU A 76 4.60 -10.14 -6.78
C GLU A 76 4.27 -10.55 -5.35
N ALA A 77 5.12 -10.22 -4.38
CA ALA A 77 4.87 -10.50 -2.97
C ALA A 77 3.56 -9.86 -2.47
N MET A 78 3.21 -8.65 -2.94
CA MET A 78 1.94 -8.00 -2.63
C MET A 78 0.72 -8.74 -3.20
N GLN A 79 0.85 -9.35 -4.37
CA GLN A 79 -0.26 -10.02 -5.05
C GLN A 79 -0.45 -11.44 -4.54
N GLU A 80 0.63 -12.18 -4.40
CA GLU A 80 0.61 -13.60 -4.05
C GLU A 80 0.62 -13.84 -2.53
N TYR A 81 0.90 -12.81 -1.73
CA TYR A 81 1.11 -12.91 -0.29
C TYR A 81 2.17 -13.94 0.10
N SER A 82 3.13 -14.13 -0.77
CA SER A 82 4.21 -15.11 -0.61
C SER A 82 5.44 -14.71 -1.41
N VAL A 83 6.56 -15.31 -1.06
CA VAL A 83 7.83 -15.21 -1.77
C VAL A 83 8.28 -16.61 -2.17
N THR A 84 8.75 -16.78 -3.41
CA THR A 84 9.36 -18.03 -3.86
C THR A 84 10.87 -17.88 -3.92
N ALA A 85 11.60 -18.69 -3.14
CA ALA A 85 13.05 -18.71 -3.14
C ALA A 85 13.56 -20.16 -3.25
N SER A 86 14.49 -20.41 -4.16
CA SER A 86 15.07 -21.75 -4.40
C SER A 86 14.01 -22.85 -4.59
N GLY A 87 12.91 -22.54 -5.26
CA GLY A 87 11.79 -23.46 -5.52
C GLY A 87 10.84 -23.69 -4.34
N THR A 88 11.10 -23.07 -3.19
CA THR A 88 10.23 -23.15 -2.01
C THR A 88 9.41 -21.87 -1.86
N ARG A 89 8.10 -22.03 -1.61
CA ARG A 89 7.17 -20.93 -1.34
C ARG A 89 7.11 -20.63 0.14
N TYR A 90 7.31 -19.37 0.50
CA TYR A 90 7.25 -18.84 1.85
C TYR A 90 6.09 -17.85 1.97
N GLU A 91 5.09 -18.18 2.78
CA GLU A 91 3.92 -17.32 3.00
C GLU A 91 4.28 -16.08 3.83
N LEU A 92 3.68 -14.94 3.50
CA LEU A 92 3.78 -13.71 4.28
C LEU A 92 2.72 -13.68 5.39
N SER A 93 3.09 -13.13 6.53
CA SER A 93 2.17 -12.97 7.67
C SER A 93 1.01 -12.05 7.31
N GLN A 94 -0.22 -12.46 7.63
CA GLN A 94 -1.42 -11.66 7.39
C GLN A 94 -1.85 -10.94 8.68
N PRO A 95 -2.38 -9.70 8.60
CA PRO A 95 -2.53 -8.90 7.38
C PRO A 95 -1.18 -8.41 6.84
N PHE A 96 -1.03 -8.37 5.52
CA PHE A 96 0.13 -7.80 4.85
C PHE A 96 -0.29 -6.53 4.09
N MET A 97 0.40 -5.43 4.35
CA MET A 97 0.12 -4.14 3.72
C MET A 97 1.42 -3.43 3.34
N VAL A 98 1.46 -2.91 2.12
CA VAL A 98 2.58 -2.11 1.61
C VAL A 98 2.14 -0.66 1.41
N LEU A 99 2.91 0.25 1.97
CA LEU A 99 2.83 1.67 1.68
C LEU A 99 4.08 2.05 0.88
N ALA A 100 3.89 2.37 -0.40
CA ALA A 100 4.99 2.81 -1.25
C ALA A 100 5.00 4.34 -1.34
N THR A 101 6.18 4.94 -1.33
CA THR A 101 6.35 6.37 -1.61
C THR A 101 7.03 6.58 -2.96
N GLN A 102 6.69 7.69 -3.60
CA GLN A 102 7.38 8.21 -4.77
C GLN A 102 7.73 9.68 -4.50
N ASN A 103 8.92 10.09 -4.94
CA ASN A 103 9.29 11.49 -4.96
C ASN A 103 9.16 12.03 -6.40
N PRO A 104 8.16 12.87 -6.69
CA PRO A 104 7.94 13.37 -8.05
C PRO A 104 8.98 14.40 -8.50
N LEU A 105 9.77 14.94 -7.58
CA LEU A 105 10.77 15.98 -7.87
C LEU A 105 12.09 15.41 -8.40
N GLU A 106 12.38 14.15 -8.10
CA GLU A 106 13.59 13.47 -8.56
C GLU A 106 13.24 12.64 -9.79
N MET A 107 13.44 13.22 -10.98
CA MET A 107 13.19 12.53 -12.26
C MET A 107 14.44 11.81 -12.79
N GLU A 108 15.63 12.28 -12.43
CA GLU A 108 16.89 11.72 -12.89
C GLU A 108 17.24 10.42 -12.16
N GLY A 109 17.54 9.36 -12.91
CA GLY A 109 17.86 8.05 -12.34
C GLY A 109 16.66 7.30 -11.72
N THR A 110 15.42 7.62 -12.13
CA THR A 110 14.22 6.92 -11.65
C THR A 110 13.58 6.04 -12.74
N TYR A 111 12.91 4.98 -12.28
CA TYR A 111 12.14 4.07 -13.11
C TYR A 111 10.66 4.18 -12.71
N PRO A 112 9.84 4.95 -13.45
CA PRO A 112 8.42 5.06 -13.13
C PRO A 112 7.74 3.70 -13.20
N LEU A 113 6.82 3.44 -12.27
CA LEU A 113 6.02 2.23 -12.31
C LEU A 113 5.06 2.30 -13.50
N PRO A 114 5.00 1.27 -14.35
CA PRO A 114 3.98 1.15 -15.39
C PRO A 114 2.56 1.16 -14.80
N GLU A 115 1.57 1.59 -15.59
CA GLU A 115 0.18 1.71 -15.18
C GLU A 115 -0.38 0.39 -14.62
N ALA A 116 -0.05 -0.75 -15.25
CA ALA A 116 -0.47 -2.07 -14.80
C ALA A 116 0.08 -2.44 -13.40
N GLN A 117 1.19 -1.86 -13.00
CA GLN A 117 1.78 -2.03 -11.68
C GLN A 117 1.16 -1.07 -10.66
N LEU A 118 0.89 0.18 -11.07
CA LEU A 118 0.17 1.16 -10.24
C LEU A 118 -1.24 0.67 -9.91
N ASP A 119 -1.92 -0.02 -10.82
CA ASP A 119 -3.26 -0.58 -10.63
C ASP A 119 -3.36 -1.59 -9.46
N ARG A 120 -2.24 -2.15 -9.00
CA ARG A 120 -2.18 -3.06 -7.84
C ARG A 120 -2.32 -2.35 -6.49
N PHE A 121 -2.05 -1.05 -6.42
CA PHE A 121 -2.22 -0.27 -5.20
C PHE A 121 -3.68 0.14 -5.02
N LEU A 122 -4.20 -0.04 -3.80
CA LEU A 122 -5.60 0.30 -3.48
C LEU A 122 -5.86 1.80 -3.66
N PHE A 123 -4.97 2.64 -3.14
CA PHE A 123 -5.07 4.09 -3.13
C PHE A 123 -3.78 4.77 -3.61
N LYS A 124 -3.95 5.96 -4.20
CA LYS A 124 -2.89 6.96 -4.33
C LYS A 124 -3.27 8.17 -3.49
N VAL A 125 -2.46 8.47 -2.48
CA VAL A 125 -2.65 9.60 -1.56
C VAL A 125 -1.64 10.70 -1.91
N LEU A 126 -2.12 11.90 -2.12
CA LEU A 126 -1.28 13.08 -2.31
C LEU A 126 -1.02 13.71 -0.94
N ILE A 127 0.25 13.96 -0.63
CA ILE A 127 0.64 14.65 0.59
C ILE A 127 1.00 16.08 0.21
N GLU A 128 0.17 17.00 0.62
CA GLU A 128 0.35 18.43 0.38
C GLU A 128 1.40 19.02 1.33
N ARG A 129 1.94 20.17 0.96
CA ARG A 129 2.80 20.94 1.85
C ARG A 129 2.00 21.41 3.07
N PRO A 130 2.59 21.34 4.27
CA PRO A 130 1.93 21.89 5.45
C PRO A 130 1.75 23.41 5.29
N ASN A 131 0.59 23.92 5.69
CA ASN A 131 0.39 25.35 5.84
C ASN A 131 1.18 25.90 7.03
N ALA A 132 1.28 27.23 7.17
CA ALA A 132 2.10 27.88 8.20
C ALA A 132 1.76 27.40 9.62
N ALA A 133 0.47 27.30 9.97
CA ALA A 133 0.05 26.85 11.30
C ALA A 133 0.42 25.37 11.55
N THR A 134 0.30 24.52 10.55
CA THR A 134 0.73 23.11 10.65
C THR A 134 2.25 23.00 10.77
N LEU A 135 3.00 23.83 10.03
CA LEU A 135 4.46 23.87 10.11
C LEU A 135 4.91 24.29 11.50
N GLU A 136 4.30 25.32 12.07
CA GLU A 136 4.58 25.78 13.43
C GLU A 136 4.36 24.65 14.46
N ARG A 137 3.23 23.94 14.39
CA ARG A 137 2.98 22.76 15.24
C ARG A 137 4.03 21.66 15.06
N ILE A 138 4.47 21.40 13.83
CA ILE A 138 5.53 20.43 13.56
C ILE A 138 6.80 20.84 14.28
N LEU A 139 7.21 22.11 14.17
CA LEU A 139 8.42 22.62 14.82
C LEU A 139 8.34 22.43 16.33
N TYR A 140 7.26 22.85 16.97
CA TYR A 140 7.08 22.68 18.41
C TYR A 140 7.09 21.19 18.85
N THR A 141 6.52 20.28 18.05
CA THR A 141 6.41 18.87 18.45
C THR A 141 7.62 18.03 18.10
N THR A 142 8.45 18.45 17.14
CA THR A 142 9.59 17.64 16.66
C THR A 142 10.95 18.12 17.16
N THR A 143 11.02 19.32 17.72
CA THR A 143 12.25 19.89 18.29
C THR A 143 12.36 19.71 19.80
N THR A 144 11.39 19.04 20.43
CA THR A 144 11.41 18.68 21.85
C THR A 144 11.88 17.24 22.04
N ASN A 145 12.49 16.94 23.19
CA ASN A 145 12.98 15.60 23.55
C ASN A 145 11.88 14.60 23.97
N SER A 146 10.62 14.94 23.78
CA SER A 146 9.49 14.10 24.20
C SER A 146 8.95 13.31 23.01
N GLU A 147 9.32 12.03 22.91
CA GLU A 147 8.60 11.08 22.07
C GLU A 147 7.45 10.48 22.87
N PRO A 148 6.20 10.62 22.42
CA PRO A 148 5.08 9.96 23.09
C PRO A 148 5.25 8.45 22.99
N LYS A 149 5.18 7.76 24.11
CA LYS A 149 5.06 6.30 24.14
C LYS A 149 3.65 5.94 23.66
N LEU A 150 3.57 5.14 22.63
CA LEU A 150 2.32 4.62 22.11
C LEU A 150 2.13 3.19 22.63
N GLU A 151 0.93 2.91 23.09
CA GLU A 151 0.52 1.55 23.45
C GLU A 151 -0.34 0.97 22.32
N PRO A 152 -0.23 -0.33 22.03
CA PRO A 152 -1.10 -0.98 21.07
C PRO A 152 -2.57 -0.83 21.47
N MET A 153 -3.38 -0.30 20.55
CA MET A 153 -4.84 -0.19 20.72
C MET A 153 -5.58 -1.41 20.18
N PHE A 154 -4.95 -2.15 19.27
CA PHE A 154 -5.50 -3.34 18.62
C PHE A 154 -4.48 -4.47 18.69
N LYS A 155 -4.99 -5.70 18.70
CA LYS A 155 -4.17 -6.90 18.55
C LYS A 155 -4.29 -7.45 17.12
N LEU A 156 -3.33 -8.26 16.70
CA LEU A 156 -3.31 -8.87 15.37
C LEU A 156 -4.62 -9.61 15.02
N ASN A 157 -5.20 -10.36 15.95
CA ASN A 157 -6.47 -11.06 15.75
C ASN A 157 -7.66 -10.10 15.56
N GLU A 158 -7.67 -8.95 16.22
CA GLU A 158 -8.70 -7.92 16.06
C GLU A 158 -8.60 -7.26 14.69
N MET A 159 -7.38 -6.96 14.22
CA MET A 159 -7.14 -6.45 12.86
C MET A 159 -7.66 -7.44 11.79
N THR A 160 -7.41 -8.73 11.97
CA THR A 160 -7.95 -9.76 11.08
C THR A 160 -9.49 -9.84 11.13
N ALA A 161 -10.07 -9.70 12.33
CA ALA A 161 -11.52 -9.67 12.49
C ALA A 161 -12.14 -8.43 11.84
N LEU A 162 -11.50 -7.25 11.98
CA LEU A 162 -11.94 -6.02 11.30
C LEU A 162 -11.90 -6.14 9.78
N GLN A 163 -10.89 -6.80 9.20
CA GLN A 163 -10.85 -7.05 7.75
C GLN A 163 -12.00 -7.95 7.27
N ARG A 164 -12.37 -8.97 8.06
CA ARG A 164 -13.53 -9.82 7.76
C ARG A 164 -14.83 -9.05 7.86
N LEU A 165 -14.98 -8.24 8.92
CA LEU A 165 -16.15 -7.38 9.13
C LEU A 165 -16.31 -6.37 8.00
N LEU A 166 -15.24 -5.72 7.56
CA LEU A 166 -15.23 -4.80 6.43
C LEU A 166 -15.78 -5.48 5.16
N ARG A 167 -15.33 -6.69 4.85
CA ARG A 167 -15.83 -7.44 3.68
C ARG A 167 -17.30 -7.81 3.80
N ALA A 168 -17.79 -8.04 5.01
CA ALA A 168 -19.19 -8.39 5.30
C ALA A 168 -20.15 -7.20 5.26
N VAL A 169 -19.66 -5.93 5.26
CA VAL A 169 -20.53 -4.75 5.18
C VAL A 169 -21.42 -4.84 3.94
N PRO A 170 -22.76 -4.77 4.08
CA PRO A 170 -23.69 -4.82 2.95
C PRO A 170 -23.53 -3.62 2.03
N ILE A 171 -23.79 -3.85 0.74
CA ILE A 171 -23.88 -2.81 -0.27
C ILE A 171 -25.08 -3.08 -1.17
N ALA A 172 -25.93 -2.09 -1.37
CA ALA A 172 -27.14 -2.22 -2.17
C ALA A 172 -26.81 -2.38 -3.67
N ASN A 173 -27.65 -3.10 -4.42
CA ASN A 173 -27.48 -3.28 -5.86
C ASN A 173 -27.45 -1.95 -6.62
N SER A 174 -28.22 -0.94 -6.19
CA SER A 174 -28.19 0.42 -6.76
C SER A 174 -26.82 1.10 -6.59
N ALA A 175 -26.15 0.88 -5.45
CA ALA A 175 -24.82 1.37 -5.18
C ALA A 175 -23.75 0.67 -6.04
N ILE A 176 -23.86 -0.65 -6.20
CA ILE A 176 -23.02 -1.41 -7.15
C ILE A 176 -23.23 -0.91 -8.58
N SER A 177 -24.49 -0.72 -9.01
CA SER A 177 -24.81 -0.19 -10.34
C SER A 177 -24.23 1.23 -10.55
N TYR A 178 -24.16 2.03 -9.48
CA TYR A 178 -23.53 3.35 -9.55
C TYR A 178 -22.01 3.25 -9.76
N ILE A 179 -21.33 2.34 -9.03
CA ILE A 179 -19.89 2.08 -9.22
C ILE A 179 -19.61 1.60 -10.65
N VAL A 180 -20.43 0.69 -11.18
CA VAL A 180 -20.30 0.19 -12.57
C VAL A 180 -20.42 1.35 -13.55
N ARG A 181 -21.48 2.18 -13.45
CA ARG A 181 -21.65 3.34 -14.33
C ARG A 181 -20.49 4.34 -14.21
N LEU A 182 -19.94 4.54 -13.00
CA LEU A 182 -18.77 5.39 -12.81
C LEU A 182 -17.54 4.80 -13.54
N THR A 183 -17.35 3.50 -13.45
CA THR A 183 -16.27 2.78 -14.15
C THR A 183 -16.42 2.93 -15.67
N GLU A 184 -17.58 2.63 -16.22
CA GLU A 184 -17.89 2.77 -17.65
C GLU A 184 -17.70 4.22 -18.14
N ALA A 185 -18.12 5.21 -17.35
CA ALA A 185 -17.93 6.62 -17.66
C ALA A 185 -16.45 7.00 -17.82
N THR A 186 -15.54 6.33 -17.10
CA THR A 186 -14.10 6.57 -17.29
C THR A 186 -13.58 6.11 -18.65
N HIS A 187 -14.20 5.10 -19.25
CA HIS A 187 -13.83 4.62 -20.61
C HIS A 187 -14.48 5.46 -21.71
N ALA A 188 -15.64 6.04 -21.46
CA ALA A 188 -16.39 6.85 -22.42
C ALA A 188 -15.98 8.32 -22.45
N HIS A 189 -15.23 8.82 -21.47
CA HIS A 189 -14.91 10.23 -21.35
C HIS A 189 -13.82 10.66 -22.36
N PRO A 190 -14.05 11.71 -23.19
CA PRO A 190 -13.14 12.10 -24.28
C PRO A 190 -11.74 12.50 -23.81
N LEU A 191 -11.61 13.03 -22.59
CA LEU A 191 -10.31 13.41 -22.01
C LEU A 191 -9.59 12.26 -21.30
N VAL A 192 -10.13 11.03 -21.31
CA VAL A 192 -9.52 9.85 -20.72
C VAL A 192 -9.06 8.91 -21.83
N ARG A 193 -7.75 8.75 -21.96
CA ARG A 193 -7.16 7.82 -22.90
C ARG A 193 -7.29 6.35 -22.48
N LEU A 194 -7.17 6.10 -21.16
CA LEU A 194 -7.32 4.78 -20.56
C LEU A 194 -8.18 4.89 -19.30
N GLY A 195 -9.34 4.24 -19.32
CA GLY A 195 -10.24 4.12 -18.19
C GLY A 195 -9.75 3.12 -17.15
N THR A 196 -10.43 3.06 -16.03
CA THR A 196 -10.03 2.21 -14.90
C THR A 196 -10.33 0.73 -15.13
N SER A 197 -9.46 -0.13 -14.63
CA SER A 197 -9.65 -1.59 -14.65
C SER A 197 -10.74 -2.04 -13.66
N PRO A 198 -11.19 -3.32 -13.70
CA PRO A 198 -12.07 -3.90 -12.68
C PRO A 198 -11.50 -3.78 -11.24
N ARG A 199 -10.18 -3.72 -11.08
CA ARG A 199 -9.54 -3.47 -9.78
C ARG A 199 -9.88 -2.11 -9.21
N GLY A 200 -10.08 -1.09 -10.05
CA GLY A 200 -10.54 0.23 -9.60
C GLY A 200 -11.95 0.19 -9.02
N ALA A 201 -12.88 -0.52 -9.67
CA ALA A 201 -14.22 -0.74 -9.14
C ALA A 201 -14.20 -1.52 -7.80
N GLN A 202 -13.36 -2.55 -7.71
CA GLN A 202 -13.14 -3.30 -6.46
C GLN A 202 -12.56 -2.41 -5.36
N ALA A 203 -11.58 -1.54 -5.69
CA ALA A 203 -10.98 -0.61 -4.75
C ALA A 203 -12.02 0.38 -4.20
N ILE A 204 -12.85 0.97 -5.07
CA ILE A 204 -13.94 1.85 -4.64
C ILE A 204 -14.89 1.11 -3.70
N THR A 205 -15.28 -0.11 -4.05
CA THR A 205 -16.23 -0.92 -3.27
C THR A 205 -15.67 -1.22 -1.87
N LEU A 206 -14.41 -1.69 -1.78
CA LEU A 206 -13.75 -1.99 -0.51
C LEU A 206 -13.59 -0.73 0.35
N ALA A 207 -13.17 0.37 -0.26
CA ALA A 207 -13.01 1.64 0.43
C ALA A 207 -14.34 2.20 0.95
N ALA A 208 -15.40 2.13 0.16
CA ALA A 208 -16.74 2.57 0.58
C ALA A 208 -17.26 1.75 1.76
N LYS A 209 -17.06 0.42 1.76
CA LYS A 209 -17.35 -0.43 2.92
C LYS A 209 -16.53 -0.02 4.15
N GLY A 210 -15.26 0.32 3.97
CA GLY A 210 -14.39 0.82 5.03
C GLY A 210 -14.88 2.14 5.62
N TYR A 211 -15.31 3.08 4.79
CA TYR A 211 -15.87 4.36 5.27
C TYR A 211 -17.19 4.19 6.01
N ALA A 212 -18.09 3.31 5.53
CA ALA A 212 -19.32 2.99 6.23
C ALA A 212 -19.04 2.38 7.61
N LEU A 213 -18.13 1.39 7.67
CA LEU A 213 -17.71 0.75 8.92
C LEU A 213 -17.09 1.75 9.90
N ALA A 214 -16.18 2.60 9.44
CA ALA A 214 -15.53 3.61 10.26
C ALA A 214 -16.51 4.67 10.79
N ALA A 215 -17.62 4.90 10.07
CA ALA A 215 -18.71 5.77 10.51
C ALA A 215 -19.76 5.06 11.39
N GLY A 216 -19.54 3.77 11.74
CA GLY A 216 -20.48 2.98 12.53
C GLY A 216 -21.79 2.65 11.82
N ARG A 217 -21.83 2.74 10.49
CA ARG A 217 -23.04 2.47 9.70
C ARG A 217 -23.09 1.00 9.24
N PRO A 218 -24.28 0.41 9.21
CA PRO A 218 -24.44 -1.00 8.85
C PRO A 218 -24.34 -1.27 7.34
N ASN A 219 -24.39 -0.22 6.49
CA ASN A 219 -24.38 -0.36 5.03
C ASN A 219 -23.67 0.82 4.37
N VAL A 220 -23.24 0.60 3.11
CA VAL A 220 -22.61 1.61 2.26
C VAL A 220 -23.63 2.63 1.77
N GLU A 221 -23.27 3.90 1.84
CA GLU A 221 -24.00 5.04 1.27
C GLU A 221 -23.28 5.60 0.03
N LEU A 222 -24.00 6.43 -0.73
CA LEU A 222 -23.48 7.04 -1.95
C LEU A 222 -22.26 7.95 -1.68
N GLU A 223 -22.26 8.61 -0.53
CA GLU A 223 -21.17 9.50 -0.12
C GLU A 223 -19.88 8.72 0.14
N ASP A 224 -19.97 7.49 0.65
CA ASP A 224 -18.79 6.62 0.83
C ASP A 224 -18.15 6.28 -0.52
N ILE A 225 -18.98 6.01 -1.54
CA ILE A 225 -18.50 5.75 -2.91
C ILE A 225 -17.82 6.98 -3.49
N ARG A 226 -18.42 8.16 -3.34
CA ARG A 226 -17.83 9.43 -3.81
C ARG A 226 -16.49 9.71 -3.15
N ARG A 227 -16.42 9.53 -1.83
CA ARG A 227 -15.19 9.69 -1.06
C ARG A 227 -14.11 8.69 -1.48
N ALA A 228 -14.50 7.45 -1.77
CA ALA A 228 -13.61 6.37 -2.20
C ALA A 228 -13.08 6.56 -3.64
N ALA A 229 -13.88 7.15 -4.52
CA ALA A 229 -13.58 7.21 -5.95
C ALA A 229 -12.25 7.93 -6.25
N TYR A 230 -12.05 9.10 -5.67
CA TYR A 230 -10.88 9.92 -5.99
C TYR A 230 -9.53 9.25 -5.63
N PRO A 231 -9.29 8.79 -4.39
CA PRO A 231 -8.04 8.11 -4.06
C PRO A 231 -7.89 6.76 -4.77
N SER A 232 -8.97 6.09 -5.16
CA SER A 232 -8.94 4.81 -5.87
C SER A 232 -8.66 4.97 -7.36
N LEU A 233 -9.07 6.07 -8.00
CA LEU A 233 -9.02 6.21 -9.46
C LEU A 233 -7.86 7.06 -9.97
N ARG A 234 -7.36 8.04 -9.21
CA ARG A 234 -6.39 9.03 -9.71
C ARG A 234 -5.07 8.46 -10.26
N HIS A 235 -4.72 7.23 -9.94
CA HIS A 235 -3.53 6.54 -10.45
C HIS A 235 -3.85 5.47 -11.49
N ARG A 236 -5.13 5.30 -11.81
CA ARG A 236 -5.63 4.31 -12.76
C ARG A 236 -6.12 4.92 -14.06
N LEU A 237 -6.37 6.23 -14.04
CA LEU A 237 -6.82 6.97 -15.22
C LEU A 237 -5.62 7.60 -15.92
N LEU A 238 -5.51 7.37 -17.22
CA LEU A 238 -4.60 8.12 -18.08
C LEU A 238 -5.40 9.16 -18.84
N LEU A 239 -5.04 10.41 -18.65
CA LEU A 239 -5.64 11.51 -19.35
C LEU A 239 -5.07 11.66 -20.77
N SER A 240 -5.82 12.25 -21.67
CA SER A 240 -5.33 12.69 -22.98
C SER A 240 -4.46 13.94 -22.81
N PHE A 241 -3.73 14.31 -23.85
CA PHE A 241 -2.91 15.52 -23.85
C PHE A 241 -3.73 16.83 -23.80
N GLU A 242 -5.03 16.74 -24.06
CA GLU A 242 -5.98 17.86 -24.06
C GLU A 242 -6.66 18.08 -22.70
N ALA A 243 -6.37 17.25 -21.70
CA ALA A 243 -7.05 17.22 -20.40
C ALA A 243 -6.45 18.18 -19.36
#